data_5b122e80cba8da7407f165ab645bb04a
#
_entry.id   5b122e80cba8da7407f165ab645bb04a
#
_cell.length_a   1.000
_cell.length_b   1.000
_cell.length_c   1.000
_cell.angle_alpha   90.00
_cell.angle_beta   90.00
_cell.angle_gamma   90.00
#
_symmetry.space_group_name_H-M   'P 1'
#
loop_
_entity.id
_entity.type
_entity.pdbx_description
1 polymer ?
#
loop_
_entity_poly.entity_id
_entity_poly.type
_entity_poly.pdbx_seq_one_letter_code
_entity_poly.pdbx_strand_id
1 'polypeptide(L)'
;MGVILVEVGRLAEVDVERIVQFQRERGARFGEAGVALGLLTDDDVRFALSVQFGYPYLSRESTLSRELVAAYEPSSRSVEQLRALRSQLMLRWFGIGSDRRGLAIVSASPMEGRSYIAANLAIVFSQLGERTLLIDADMRSPRQHHLFNLGRRVGLSDMLVGRAGPEAVVSIPSLQDLSVLPAGAIPPNPQELLGRQEFSRLLQSLGQDFSVIIIDTPSAGECADAHTVAVRAGAALMVARQNKSSVPQISKFAQGLREFGVTLVGSVLNDS
;
A
#
# COMPACT_ATOMS: atom_id res chain seq x y z
N MET A 1 -2.74 -27.51 -3.50
CA MET A 1 -3.71 -26.98 -2.50
C MET A 1 -4.02 -27.98 -1.41
N GLY A 2 -4.54 -29.18 -1.70
CA GLY A 2 -4.87 -30.19 -0.67
C GLY A 2 -3.69 -30.52 0.25
N VAL A 3 -2.51 -30.77 -0.30
CA VAL A 3 -1.28 -31.05 0.47
C VAL A 3 -0.96 -29.92 1.46
N ILE A 4 -1.02 -28.66 1.01
CA ILE A 4 -0.76 -27.47 1.84
C ILE A 4 -1.72 -27.42 3.04
N LEU A 5 -3.01 -27.70 2.81
CA LEU A 5 -4.02 -27.66 3.86
C LEU A 5 -3.87 -28.80 4.87
N VAL A 6 -3.44 -29.96 4.41
CA VAL A 6 -3.12 -31.11 5.30
C VAL A 6 -1.88 -30.83 6.15
N GLU A 7 -0.80 -30.34 5.55
CA GLU A 7 0.44 -30.02 6.26
C GLU A 7 0.24 -29.00 7.40
N VAL A 8 -0.67 -28.05 7.23
CA VAL A 8 -0.99 -27.04 8.26
C VAL A 8 -2.15 -27.45 9.18
N GLY A 9 -2.68 -28.69 9.04
CA GLY A 9 -3.73 -29.21 9.89
C GLY A 9 -5.13 -28.60 9.69
N ARG A 10 -5.36 -27.95 8.54
CA ARG A 10 -6.67 -27.35 8.19
C ARG A 10 -7.60 -28.28 7.42
N LEU A 11 -7.09 -29.41 6.93
CA LEU A 11 -7.84 -30.45 6.24
C LEU A 11 -7.31 -31.83 6.65
N ALA A 12 -8.19 -32.76 6.91
CA ALA A 12 -7.78 -34.14 7.16
C ALA A 12 -7.45 -34.84 5.83
N GLU A 13 -6.49 -35.75 5.85
CA GLU A 13 -6.04 -36.48 4.66
C GLU A 13 -7.18 -37.25 3.99
N VAL A 14 -8.06 -37.90 4.79
CA VAL A 14 -9.25 -38.60 4.33
C VAL A 14 -10.25 -37.72 3.59
N ASP A 15 -10.31 -36.42 3.94
CA ASP A 15 -11.23 -35.49 3.32
C ASP A 15 -10.73 -34.97 1.97
N VAL A 16 -9.41 -35.07 1.70
CA VAL A 16 -8.86 -34.75 0.38
C VAL A 16 -9.48 -35.65 -0.69
N GLU A 17 -9.61 -36.96 -0.41
CA GLU A 17 -10.19 -37.92 -1.36
C GLU A 17 -11.67 -37.61 -1.63
N ARG A 18 -12.43 -37.20 -0.60
CA ARG A 18 -13.83 -36.81 -0.72
C ARG A 18 -14.00 -35.56 -1.60
N ILE A 19 -13.13 -34.56 -1.44
CA ILE A 19 -13.14 -33.35 -2.26
C ILE A 19 -12.78 -33.72 -3.72
N VAL A 20 -11.79 -34.56 -3.95
CA VAL A 20 -11.37 -34.97 -5.30
C VAL A 20 -12.49 -35.77 -6.00
N GLN A 21 -13.19 -36.63 -5.28
CA GLN A 21 -14.33 -37.35 -5.83
C GLN A 21 -15.44 -36.37 -6.25
N PHE A 22 -15.85 -35.46 -5.38
CA PHE A 22 -16.87 -34.45 -5.66
C PHE A 22 -16.46 -33.55 -6.83
N GLN A 23 -15.18 -33.18 -6.92
CA GLN A 23 -14.61 -32.41 -8.04
C GLN A 23 -14.81 -33.12 -9.37
N ARG A 24 -14.55 -34.45 -9.42
CA ARG A 24 -14.72 -35.25 -10.64
C ARG A 24 -16.18 -35.36 -11.06
N GLU A 25 -17.10 -35.52 -10.09
CA GLU A 25 -18.52 -35.68 -10.33
C GLU A 25 -19.18 -34.37 -10.83
N ARG A 26 -18.74 -33.21 -10.34
CA ARG A 26 -19.35 -31.91 -10.58
C ARG A 26 -18.57 -31.00 -11.50
N GLY A 27 -17.35 -31.33 -11.87
CA GLY A 27 -16.46 -30.47 -12.68
C GLY A 27 -16.04 -29.18 -11.95
N ALA A 28 -16.17 -29.15 -10.61
CA ALA A 28 -15.82 -27.99 -9.79
C ALA A 28 -14.32 -27.90 -9.55
N ARG A 29 -13.83 -26.74 -9.09
CA ARG A 29 -12.45 -26.59 -8.62
C ARG A 29 -12.30 -27.17 -7.21
N PHE A 30 -11.10 -27.61 -6.82
CA PHE A 30 -10.83 -28.23 -5.52
C PHE A 30 -11.33 -27.38 -4.33
N GLY A 31 -11.05 -26.07 -4.35
CA GLY A 31 -11.52 -25.15 -3.31
C GLY A 31 -13.04 -25.04 -3.25
N GLU A 32 -13.70 -24.87 -4.41
CA GLU A 32 -15.16 -24.80 -4.53
C GLU A 32 -15.82 -26.09 -4.03
N ALA A 33 -15.26 -27.25 -4.39
CA ALA A 33 -15.72 -28.55 -3.94
C ALA A 33 -15.61 -28.71 -2.42
N GLY A 34 -14.48 -28.31 -1.84
CA GLY A 34 -14.24 -28.36 -0.40
C GLY A 34 -15.19 -27.47 0.39
N VAL A 35 -15.47 -26.25 -0.11
CA VAL A 35 -16.44 -25.34 0.51
C VAL A 35 -17.86 -25.88 0.37
N ALA A 36 -18.25 -26.40 -0.79
CA ALA A 36 -19.57 -26.99 -1.01
C ALA A 36 -19.84 -28.22 -0.11
N LEU A 37 -18.80 -28.99 0.22
CA LEU A 37 -18.86 -30.11 1.14
C LEU A 37 -18.80 -29.68 2.62
N GLY A 38 -18.59 -28.38 2.92
CA GLY A 38 -18.40 -27.89 4.28
C GLY A 38 -17.09 -28.35 4.96
N LEU A 39 -16.14 -28.86 4.18
CA LEU A 39 -14.84 -29.35 4.65
C LEU A 39 -13.77 -28.24 4.66
N LEU A 40 -13.97 -27.18 3.91
CA LEU A 40 -13.12 -26.01 3.84
C LEU A 40 -13.96 -24.74 3.98
N THR A 41 -13.34 -23.70 4.52
CA THR A 41 -13.85 -22.33 4.46
C THR A 41 -13.25 -21.57 3.27
N ASP A 42 -13.84 -20.46 2.86
CA ASP A 42 -13.24 -19.57 1.88
C ASP A 42 -11.86 -19.04 2.33
N ASP A 43 -11.65 -18.91 3.65
CA ASP A 43 -10.38 -18.50 4.22
C ASP A 43 -9.30 -19.59 4.06
N ASP A 44 -9.65 -20.87 4.18
CA ASP A 44 -8.74 -21.99 3.95
C ASP A 44 -8.32 -22.07 2.48
N VAL A 45 -9.27 -21.84 1.57
CA VAL A 45 -8.97 -21.79 0.13
C VAL A 45 -8.05 -20.62 -0.19
N ARG A 46 -8.32 -19.43 0.34
CA ARG A 46 -7.45 -18.25 0.16
C ARG A 46 -6.05 -18.50 0.73
N PHE A 47 -5.97 -19.05 1.94
CA PHE A 47 -4.69 -19.39 2.55
C PHE A 47 -3.88 -20.37 1.67
N ALA A 48 -4.50 -21.46 1.22
CA ALA A 48 -3.80 -22.43 0.38
C ALA A 48 -3.34 -21.85 -0.96
N LEU A 49 -4.13 -20.96 -1.57
CA LEU A 49 -3.74 -20.24 -2.77
C LEU A 49 -2.58 -19.28 -2.49
N SER A 50 -2.59 -18.57 -1.37
CA SER A 50 -1.50 -17.67 -1.00
C SER A 50 -0.16 -18.40 -0.88
N VAL A 51 -0.14 -19.55 -0.22
CA VAL A 51 1.05 -20.38 -0.09
C VAL A 51 1.47 -20.94 -1.45
N GLN A 52 0.52 -21.45 -2.24
CA GLN A 52 0.81 -22.08 -3.53
C GLN A 52 1.42 -21.10 -4.55
N PHE A 53 0.99 -19.85 -4.54
CA PHE A 53 1.43 -18.80 -5.48
C PHE A 53 2.42 -17.80 -4.87
N GLY A 54 2.81 -17.98 -3.59
CA GLY A 54 3.76 -17.10 -2.92
C GLY A 54 3.22 -15.68 -2.66
N TYR A 55 1.89 -15.48 -2.61
CA TYR A 55 1.29 -14.19 -2.30
C TYR A 55 0.92 -14.11 -0.81
N PRO A 56 1.45 -13.13 -0.06
CA PRO A 56 1.08 -12.95 1.34
C PRO A 56 -0.32 -12.34 1.46
N TYR A 57 -1.33 -13.16 1.75
CA TYR A 57 -2.67 -12.71 2.13
C TYR A 57 -2.89 -12.90 3.62
N LEU A 58 -3.57 -11.94 4.22
CA LEU A 58 -3.86 -11.97 5.64
C LEU A 58 -5.11 -12.79 5.94
N SER A 59 -5.06 -13.59 7.02
CA SER A 59 -6.24 -14.22 7.59
C SER A 59 -7.14 -13.18 8.28
N ARG A 60 -8.38 -13.56 8.55
CA ARG A 60 -9.31 -12.72 9.32
C ARG A 60 -8.88 -12.47 10.77
N GLU A 61 -7.93 -13.21 11.29
CA GLU A 61 -7.37 -13.05 12.64
C GLU A 61 -6.26 -12.00 12.73
N SER A 62 -5.79 -11.48 11.59
CA SER A 62 -4.78 -10.44 11.59
C SER A 62 -5.26 -9.17 12.27
N THR A 63 -4.37 -8.51 13.01
CA THR A 63 -4.63 -7.25 13.73
C THR A 63 -4.54 -6.00 12.85
N LEU A 64 -4.16 -6.15 11.58
CA LEU A 64 -4.09 -5.04 10.63
C LEU A 64 -5.50 -4.58 10.21
N SER A 65 -5.63 -3.32 9.85
CA SER A 65 -6.92 -2.73 9.45
C SER A 65 -7.55 -3.44 8.26
N ARG A 66 -8.87 -3.61 8.27
CA ARG A 66 -9.64 -4.12 7.13
C ARG A 66 -9.67 -3.20 5.92
N GLU A 67 -9.28 -1.96 6.08
CA GLU A 67 -9.09 -1.04 4.97
C GLU A 67 -7.92 -1.44 4.06
N LEU A 68 -7.03 -2.33 4.48
CA LEU A 68 -5.95 -2.90 3.68
C LEU A 68 -6.50 -4.02 2.77
N VAL A 69 -7.46 -3.67 1.90
CA VAL A 69 -8.18 -4.63 1.05
C VAL A 69 -7.24 -5.46 0.18
N ALA A 70 -6.11 -4.90 -0.26
CA ALA A 70 -5.09 -5.60 -1.03
C ALA A 70 -4.47 -6.79 -0.28
N ALA A 71 -4.50 -6.75 1.07
CA ALA A 71 -4.02 -7.84 1.91
C ALA A 71 -5.09 -8.87 2.24
N TYR A 72 -6.38 -8.50 2.24
CA TYR A 72 -7.47 -9.39 2.67
C TYR A 72 -8.34 -9.93 1.53
N GLU A 73 -8.48 -9.18 0.44
CA GLU A 73 -9.45 -9.46 -0.63
C GLU A 73 -8.78 -9.53 -2.02
N PRO A 74 -7.89 -10.52 -2.24
CA PRO A 74 -7.05 -10.57 -3.43
C PRO A 74 -7.82 -10.62 -4.75
N SER A 75 -9.04 -11.14 -4.72
CA SER A 75 -9.89 -11.31 -5.92
C SER A 75 -10.90 -10.20 -6.09
N SER A 76 -10.88 -9.16 -5.23
CA SER A 76 -11.82 -8.05 -5.36
C SER A 76 -11.49 -7.17 -6.57
N ARG A 77 -12.53 -6.55 -7.15
CA ARG A 77 -12.37 -5.63 -8.29
C ARG A 77 -11.43 -4.47 -7.95
N SER A 78 -11.51 -3.95 -6.74
CA SER A 78 -10.65 -2.85 -6.27
C SER A 78 -9.18 -3.25 -6.27
N VAL A 79 -8.86 -4.48 -5.85
CA VAL A 79 -7.47 -4.98 -5.85
C VAL A 79 -6.97 -5.21 -7.28
N GLU A 80 -7.79 -5.70 -8.19
CA GLU A 80 -7.41 -5.81 -9.61
C GLU A 80 -7.13 -4.44 -10.24
N GLN A 81 -7.92 -3.41 -9.88
CA GLN A 81 -7.66 -2.04 -10.34
C GLN A 81 -6.33 -1.49 -9.77
N LEU A 82 -6.01 -1.78 -8.49
CA LEU A 82 -4.72 -1.41 -7.89
C LEU A 82 -3.54 -2.14 -8.55
N ARG A 83 -3.69 -3.41 -8.92
CA ARG A 83 -2.68 -4.16 -9.68
C ARG A 83 -2.46 -3.59 -11.09
N ALA A 84 -3.55 -3.23 -11.77
CA ALA A 84 -3.47 -2.55 -13.06
C ALA A 84 -2.76 -1.20 -12.95
N LEU A 85 -3.09 -0.40 -11.92
CA LEU A 85 -2.41 0.86 -11.61
C LEU A 85 -0.91 0.64 -11.34
N ARG A 86 -0.55 -0.34 -10.48
CA ARG A 86 0.84 -0.72 -10.22
C ARG A 86 1.59 -1.02 -11.53
N SER A 87 1.00 -1.84 -12.41
CA SER A 87 1.63 -2.20 -13.68
C SER A 87 1.89 -0.98 -14.56
N GLN A 88 0.97 -0.01 -14.60
CA GLN A 88 1.17 1.24 -15.31
C GLN A 88 2.28 2.11 -14.66
N LEU A 89 2.35 2.15 -13.34
CA LEU A 89 3.39 2.90 -12.61
C LEU A 89 4.77 2.27 -12.80
N MET A 90 4.88 0.93 -12.83
CA MET A 90 6.12 0.25 -13.18
C MET A 90 6.62 0.64 -14.57
N LEU A 91 5.73 0.70 -15.56
CA LEU A 91 6.11 1.08 -16.93
C LEU A 91 6.44 2.57 -17.09
N ARG A 92 5.75 3.45 -16.36
CA ARG A 92 5.84 4.91 -16.55
C ARG A 92 6.84 5.59 -15.63
N TRP A 93 7.07 5.03 -14.44
CA TRP A 93 7.84 5.71 -13.40
C TRP A 93 8.97 4.86 -12.80
N PHE A 94 8.66 3.67 -12.29
CA PHE A 94 9.61 2.81 -11.57
C PHE A 94 10.41 1.86 -12.50
N GLY A 95 10.34 1.99 -13.81
CA GLY A 95 10.89 1.04 -14.79
C GLY A 95 12.36 0.64 -14.57
N ILE A 96 12.75 -0.49 -15.15
CA ILE A 96 14.09 -1.05 -15.03
C ILE A 96 15.16 -0.03 -15.46
N GLY A 97 16.19 0.15 -14.60
CA GLY A 97 17.26 1.12 -14.82
C GLY A 97 16.90 2.57 -14.48
N SER A 98 15.70 2.80 -13.91
CA SER A 98 15.31 4.11 -13.39
C SER A 98 15.92 4.35 -12.00
N ASP A 99 16.50 5.53 -11.78
CA ASP A 99 16.89 6.00 -10.45
C ASP A 99 15.69 6.57 -9.65
N ARG A 100 14.51 6.52 -10.25
CA ARG A 100 13.27 7.07 -9.68
C ARG A 100 12.70 6.10 -8.67
N ARG A 101 12.59 6.51 -7.40
CA ARG A 101 12.12 5.66 -6.30
C ARG A 101 10.88 6.21 -5.61
N GLY A 102 10.75 7.53 -5.52
CA GLY A 102 9.68 8.22 -4.79
C GLY A 102 8.44 8.48 -5.63
N LEU A 103 7.25 8.29 -5.03
CA LEU A 103 5.96 8.67 -5.58
C LEU A 103 5.07 9.23 -4.47
N ALA A 104 4.71 10.51 -4.56
CA ALA A 104 3.79 11.14 -3.64
C ALA A 104 2.33 10.84 -4.04
N ILE A 105 1.52 10.42 -3.07
CA ILE A 105 0.07 10.26 -3.25
C ILE A 105 -0.59 11.54 -2.77
N VAL A 106 -1.18 12.28 -3.68
CA VAL A 106 -1.67 13.65 -3.44
C VAL A 106 -3.13 13.81 -3.81
N SER A 107 -3.81 14.80 -3.21
CA SER A 107 -5.16 15.20 -3.62
C SER A 107 -5.43 16.66 -3.34
N ALA A 108 -6.42 17.23 -4.02
CA ALA A 108 -6.80 18.64 -3.85
C ALA A 108 -7.54 18.89 -2.53
N SER A 109 -8.36 17.93 -2.06
CA SER A 109 -9.23 18.11 -0.89
C SER A 109 -9.04 17.00 0.14
N PRO A 110 -9.44 17.20 1.41
CA PRO A 110 -9.40 16.16 2.43
C PRO A 110 -10.41 15.04 2.15
N MET A 111 -10.13 13.86 2.71
CA MET A 111 -10.99 12.67 2.64
C MET A 111 -11.28 12.19 1.20
N GLU A 112 -10.32 12.33 0.28
CA GLU A 112 -10.39 11.78 -1.08
C GLU A 112 -9.82 10.35 -1.19
N GLY A 113 -9.29 9.79 -0.08
CA GLY A 113 -8.82 8.41 -0.01
C GLY A 113 -7.31 8.23 -0.22
N ARG A 114 -6.49 9.30 -0.13
CA ARG A 114 -5.02 9.23 -0.30
C ARG A 114 -4.37 8.11 0.52
N SER A 115 -4.57 8.14 1.85
CA SER A 115 -3.94 7.17 2.76
C SER A 115 -4.37 5.73 2.48
N TYR A 116 -5.63 5.54 2.09
CA TYR A 116 -6.14 4.24 1.65
C TYR A 116 -5.46 3.78 0.36
N ILE A 117 -5.37 4.65 -0.65
CA ILE A 117 -4.69 4.33 -1.92
C ILE A 117 -3.19 4.11 -1.68
N ALA A 118 -2.52 4.95 -0.88
CA ALA A 118 -1.10 4.80 -0.56
C ALA A 118 -0.79 3.44 0.09
N ALA A 119 -1.55 3.06 1.12
CA ALA A 119 -1.37 1.80 1.83
C ALA A 119 -1.60 0.58 0.93
N ASN A 120 -2.73 0.55 0.22
CA ASN A 120 -3.07 -0.59 -0.64
C ASN A 120 -2.18 -0.69 -1.88
N LEU A 121 -1.73 0.45 -2.43
CA LEU A 121 -0.76 0.48 -3.52
C LEU A 121 0.61 -0.06 -3.06
N ALA A 122 1.08 0.33 -1.86
CA ALA A 122 2.31 -0.21 -1.28
C ALA A 122 2.24 -1.74 -1.11
N ILE A 123 1.10 -2.27 -0.65
CA ILE A 123 0.88 -3.71 -0.54
C ILE A 123 0.96 -4.41 -1.90
N VAL A 124 0.29 -3.89 -2.95
CA VAL A 124 0.35 -4.57 -4.26
C VAL A 124 1.73 -4.46 -4.92
N PHE A 125 2.54 -3.46 -4.59
CA PHE A 125 3.95 -3.42 -5.02
C PHE A 125 4.78 -4.49 -4.29
N SER A 126 4.65 -4.60 -2.97
CA SER A 126 5.38 -5.61 -2.19
C SER A 126 4.98 -7.05 -2.60
N GLN A 127 3.71 -7.27 -2.94
CA GLN A 127 3.22 -8.55 -3.48
C GLN A 127 3.84 -8.92 -4.84
N LEU A 128 4.42 -7.96 -5.57
CA LEU A 128 5.18 -8.21 -6.79
C LEU A 128 6.64 -8.61 -6.50
N GLY A 129 7.08 -8.57 -5.24
CA GLY A 129 8.46 -8.78 -4.83
C GLY A 129 9.31 -7.50 -4.86
N GLU A 130 8.67 -6.32 -5.03
CA GLU A 130 9.37 -5.05 -4.94
C GLU A 130 9.61 -4.66 -3.48
N ARG A 131 10.86 -4.40 -3.09
CA ARG A 131 11.17 -3.85 -1.76
C ARG A 131 10.53 -2.48 -1.64
N THR A 132 9.40 -2.43 -0.96
CA THR A 132 8.49 -1.27 -0.91
C THR A 132 8.51 -0.61 0.46
N LEU A 133 8.67 0.71 0.48
CA LEU A 133 8.52 1.53 1.66
C LEU A 133 7.29 2.44 1.52
N LEU A 134 6.42 2.41 2.51
CA LEU A 134 5.35 3.38 2.68
C LEU A 134 5.77 4.41 3.74
N ILE A 135 5.82 5.68 3.36
CA ILE A 135 6.12 6.80 4.28
C ILE A 135 4.84 7.57 4.58
N ASP A 136 4.51 7.74 5.86
CA ASP A 136 3.46 8.64 6.30
C ASP A 136 4.04 10.06 6.46
N ALA A 137 3.88 10.90 5.44
CA ALA A 137 4.27 12.31 5.47
C ALA A 137 3.11 13.25 5.85
N ASP A 138 1.91 12.71 6.14
CA ASP A 138 0.83 13.48 6.75
C ASP A 138 1.07 13.62 8.26
N MET A 139 1.98 14.49 8.64
CA MET A 139 2.30 14.76 10.05
C MET A 139 1.20 15.56 10.76
N ARG A 140 0.12 15.96 10.08
CA ARG A 140 -1.01 16.70 10.68
C ARG A 140 -2.11 15.78 11.13
N SER A 141 -2.41 14.76 10.31
CA SER A 141 -3.44 13.75 10.56
C SER A 141 -2.93 12.37 10.16
N PRO A 142 -1.85 11.87 10.79
CA PRO A 142 -1.19 10.65 10.40
C PRO A 142 -2.13 9.45 10.55
N ARG A 143 -2.09 8.53 9.58
CA ARG A 143 -3.04 7.42 9.54
C ARG A 143 -2.39 6.05 9.35
N GLN A 144 -1.20 5.98 8.77
CA GLN A 144 -0.58 4.71 8.42
C GLN A 144 -0.29 3.85 9.65
N HIS A 145 0.09 4.45 10.79
CA HIS A 145 0.30 3.72 12.03
C HIS A 145 -0.96 3.02 12.56
N HIS A 146 -2.16 3.55 12.29
CA HIS A 146 -3.42 2.89 12.61
C HIS A 146 -3.72 1.74 11.63
N LEU A 147 -3.55 1.97 10.32
CA LEU A 147 -3.82 0.95 9.29
C LEU A 147 -2.96 -0.30 9.51
N PHE A 148 -1.69 -0.10 9.85
CA PHE A 148 -0.72 -1.19 10.06
C PHE A 148 -0.55 -1.59 11.53
N ASN A 149 -1.39 -1.10 12.44
CA ASN A 149 -1.36 -1.41 13.88
C ASN A 149 0.03 -1.27 14.52
N LEU A 150 0.73 -0.18 14.20
CA LEU A 150 2.11 0.01 14.66
C LEU A 150 2.22 0.65 16.06
N GLY A 151 1.11 1.13 16.63
CA GLY A 151 1.11 1.87 17.88
C GLY A 151 1.84 3.23 17.77
N ARG A 152 2.10 3.84 18.91
CA ARG A 152 2.89 5.08 18.97
C ARG A 152 4.38 4.75 18.96
N ARG A 153 5.12 5.31 18.02
CA ARG A 153 6.57 5.11 17.89
C ARG A 153 7.23 6.28 17.18
N VAL A 154 8.56 6.29 17.22
CA VAL A 154 9.36 7.21 16.40
C VAL A 154 9.08 7.00 14.92
N GLY A 155 9.23 8.04 14.13
CA GLY A 155 8.93 8.00 12.70
C GLY A 155 9.64 9.10 11.92
N LEU A 156 9.04 9.50 10.80
CA LEU A 156 9.60 10.45 9.86
C LEU A 156 10.02 11.78 10.53
N SER A 157 9.17 12.35 11.38
CA SER A 157 9.47 13.62 12.07
C SER A 157 10.70 13.50 12.97
N ASP A 158 10.86 12.37 13.67
CA ASP A 158 11.99 12.11 14.56
C ASP A 158 13.29 11.90 13.76
N MET A 159 13.23 11.21 12.61
CA MET A 159 14.38 11.05 11.71
C MET A 159 14.84 12.40 11.15
N LEU A 160 13.90 13.26 10.74
CA LEU A 160 14.21 14.57 10.15
C LEU A 160 14.87 15.55 11.15
N VAL A 161 14.71 15.33 12.45
CA VAL A 161 15.40 16.12 13.50
C VAL A 161 16.58 15.37 14.12
N GLY A 162 16.95 14.20 13.60
CA GLY A 162 18.08 13.41 14.09
C GLY A 162 17.85 12.73 15.44
N ARG A 163 16.59 12.50 15.85
CA ARG A 163 16.23 11.80 17.09
C ARG A 163 15.99 10.31 16.91
N ALA A 164 15.86 9.85 15.66
CA ALA A 164 15.72 8.45 15.30
C ALA A 164 16.55 8.13 14.07
N GLY A 165 16.94 6.87 13.95
CA GLY A 165 17.67 6.31 12.83
C GLY A 165 16.83 5.30 12.02
N PRO A 166 17.50 4.34 11.35
CA PRO A 166 16.81 3.33 10.52
C PRO A 166 15.77 2.48 11.26
N GLU A 167 15.86 2.39 12.59
CA GLU A 167 14.90 1.65 13.44
C GLU A 167 13.48 2.23 13.40
N ALA A 168 13.33 3.46 12.90
CA ALA A 168 12.00 4.05 12.68
C ALA A 168 11.25 3.41 11.51
N VAL A 169 11.96 2.75 10.58
CA VAL A 169 11.38 1.99 9.48
C VAL A 169 10.98 0.60 9.99
N VAL A 170 9.72 0.27 9.88
CA VAL A 170 9.14 -0.96 10.46
C VAL A 170 8.79 -1.92 9.35
N SER A 171 9.42 -3.06 9.30
CA SER A 171 9.00 -4.18 8.43
C SER A 171 7.68 -4.75 8.91
N ILE A 172 6.80 -5.12 8.00
CA ILE A 172 5.50 -5.73 8.29
C ILE A 172 5.63 -7.25 8.08
N PRO A 173 5.81 -8.04 9.14
CA PRO A 173 6.16 -9.47 8.98
C PRO A 173 5.14 -10.29 8.19
N SER A 174 3.88 -9.90 8.25
CA SER A 174 2.77 -10.54 7.55
C SER A 174 2.63 -10.12 6.07
N LEU A 175 3.38 -9.12 5.63
CA LEU A 175 3.40 -8.59 4.25
C LEU A 175 4.85 -8.48 3.80
N GLN A 176 5.35 -9.57 3.21
CA GLN A 176 6.72 -9.66 2.72
C GLN A 176 7.08 -8.46 1.83
N ASP A 177 8.33 -7.98 1.90
CA ASP A 177 8.88 -6.86 1.15
C ASP A 177 8.18 -5.49 1.39
N LEU A 178 7.33 -5.39 2.43
CA LEU A 178 6.72 -4.15 2.85
C LEU A 178 7.32 -3.64 4.16
N SER A 179 7.74 -2.39 4.14
CA SER A 179 8.08 -1.62 5.34
C SER A 179 7.27 -0.33 5.39
N VAL A 180 7.02 0.16 6.61
CA VAL A 180 6.28 1.40 6.86
C VAL A 180 7.12 2.33 7.73
N LEU A 181 7.28 3.58 7.32
CA LEU A 181 7.82 4.65 8.12
C LEU A 181 6.65 5.53 8.58
N PRO A 182 6.19 5.40 9.84
CA PRO A 182 5.10 6.23 10.37
C PRO A 182 5.52 7.68 10.49
N ALA A 183 4.57 8.58 10.65
CA ALA A 183 4.84 10.03 10.77
C ALA A 183 5.71 10.39 11.99
N GLY A 184 5.62 9.61 13.08
CA GLY A 184 6.28 9.90 14.35
C GLY A 184 5.53 10.92 15.19
N ALA A 185 6.24 11.68 16.00
CA ALA A 185 5.66 12.75 16.80
C ALA A 185 5.15 13.88 15.89
N ILE A 186 3.96 14.42 16.21
CA ILE A 186 3.39 15.55 15.45
C ILE A 186 4.21 16.82 15.77
N PRO A 187 4.95 17.37 14.77
CA PRO A 187 5.72 18.58 15.01
C PRO A 187 4.83 19.83 14.92
N PRO A 188 5.22 20.96 15.53
CA PRO A 188 4.48 22.20 15.39
C PRO A 188 4.49 22.75 13.95
N ASN A 189 5.54 22.48 13.19
CA ASN A 189 5.80 23.01 11.85
C ASN A 189 6.14 21.90 10.85
N PRO A 190 5.17 21.05 10.42
CA PRO A 190 5.44 19.95 9.47
C PRO A 190 6.06 20.42 8.15
N GLN A 191 5.56 21.50 7.59
CA GLN A 191 6.01 22.05 6.31
C GLN A 191 7.50 22.43 6.33
N GLU A 192 7.97 23.03 7.41
CA GLU A 192 9.37 23.42 7.56
C GLU A 192 10.29 22.18 7.62
N LEU A 193 9.87 21.13 8.34
CA LEU A 193 10.62 19.88 8.40
C LEU A 193 10.73 19.22 7.03
N LEU A 194 9.61 19.09 6.33
CA LEU A 194 9.55 18.50 4.98
C LEU A 194 10.31 19.34 3.94
N GLY A 195 10.41 20.66 4.16
CA GLY A 195 11.15 21.59 3.31
C GLY A 195 12.68 21.51 3.45
N ARG A 196 13.20 20.94 4.52
CA ARG A 196 14.65 20.84 4.79
C ARG A 196 15.34 19.88 3.83
N GLN A 197 16.66 20.05 3.68
CA GLN A 197 17.50 19.17 2.86
C GLN A 197 17.57 17.74 3.41
N GLU A 198 17.40 17.59 4.72
CA GLU A 198 17.37 16.30 5.43
C GLU A 198 16.35 15.35 4.86
N PHE A 199 15.18 15.84 4.44
CA PHE A 199 14.16 14.99 3.81
C PHE A 199 14.63 14.48 2.44
N SER A 200 15.28 15.29 1.62
CA SER A 200 15.86 14.84 0.34
C SER A 200 16.97 13.82 0.55
N ARG A 201 17.85 14.05 1.52
CA ARG A 201 18.94 13.10 1.86
C ARG A 201 18.37 11.78 2.37
N LEU A 202 17.31 11.85 3.20
CA LEU A 202 16.63 10.67 3.70
C LEU A 202 16.01 9.85 2.55
N LEU A 203 15.27 10.48 1.63
CA LEU A 203 14.71 9.81 0.46
C LEU A 203 15.77 9.18 -0.42
N GLN A 204 16.90 9.86 -0.61
CA GLN A 204 18.02 9.32 -1.37
C GLN A 204 18.67 8.11 -0.68
N SER A 205 18.86 8.17 0.63
CA SER A 205 19.39 7.05 1.42
C SER A 205 18.44 5.85 1.37
N LEU A 206 17.15 6.06 1.63
CA LEU A 206 16.12 5.01 1.58
C LEU A 206 15.99 4.39 0.19
N GLY A 207 16.25 5.17 -0.86
CA GLY A 207 16.25 4.68 -2.25
C GLY A 207 17.37 3.68 -2.57
N GLN A 208 18.36 3.49 -1.70
CA GLN A 208 19.36 2.43 -1.85
C GLN A 208 18.81 1.07 -1.39
N ASP A 209 17.92 1.09 -0.40
CA ASP A 209 17.37 -0.14 0.19
C ASP A 209 16.01 -0.52 -0.40
N PHE A 210 15.23 0.44 -0.88
CA PHE A 210 13.88 0.24 -1.41
C PHE A 210 13.80 0.58 -2.89
N SER A 211 13.20 -0.31 -3.68
CA SER A 211 12.96 -0.09 -5.11
C SER A 211 11.74 0.82 -5.37
N VAL A 212 10.79 0.82 -4.43
CA VAL A 212 9.56 1.63 -4.48
C VAL A 212 9.34 2.34 -3.16
N ILE A 213 9.16 3.66 -3.19
CA ILE A 213 8.83 4.49 -2.02
C ILE A 213 7.51 5.22 -2.31
N ILE A 214 6.45 4.81 -1.64
CA ILE A 214 5.13 5.47 -1.69
C ILE A 214 5.04 6.44 -0.52
N ILE A 215 4.65 7.69 -0.78
CA ILE A 215 4.62 8.73 0.24
C ILE A 215 3.19 9.25 0.37
N ASP A 216 2.54 8.97 1.50
CA ASP A 216 1.24 9.52 1.86
C ASP A 216 1.39 10.97 2.29
N THR A 217 0.51 11.86 1.83
CA THR A 217 0.60 13.31 2.08
C THR A 217 -0.70 13.86 2.67
N PRO A 218 -0.70 15.00 3.36
CA PRO A 218 -1.93 15.74 3.65
C PRO A 218 -2.57 16.28 2.37
N SER A 219 -3.80 16.80 2.47
CA SER A 219 -4.47 17.44 1.32
C SER A 219 -3.85 18.80 0.97
N ALA A 220 -3.75 19.10 -0.32
CA ALA A 220 -3.23 20.38 -0.79
C ALA A 220 -4.13 21.58 -0.43
N GLY A 221 -5.43 21.32 -0.19
CA GLY A 221 -6.36 22.35 0.23
C GLY A 221 -6.17 22.82 1.68
N GLU A 222 -5.47 22.05 2.50
CA GLU A 222 -5.21 22.38 3.91
C GLU A 222 -3.83 23.00 4.12
N CYS A 223 -2.83 22.60 3.35
CA CYS A 223 -1.46 23.07 3.53
C CYS A 223 -0.59 22.82 2.28
N ALA A 224 0.60 23.43 2.25
CA ALA A 224 1.55 23.27 1.17
C ALA A 224 2.44 22.01 1.29
N ASP A 225 2.25 21.21 2.33
CA ASP A 225 3.08 20.03 2.61
C ASP A 225 3.07 19.03 1.44
N ALA A 226 1.89 18.81 0.83
CA ALA A 226 1.75 17.93 -0.33
C ALA A 226 2.60 18.39 -1.54
N HIS A 227 2.68 19.70 -1.80
CA HIS A 227 3.55 20.25 -2.84
C HIS A 227 5.03 19.97 -2.51
N THR A 228 5.42 20.27 -1.27
CA THR A 228 6.80 20.08 -0.80
C THR A 228 7.23 18.61 -0.95
N VAL A 229 6.39 17.68 -0.49
CA VAL A 229 6.66 16.24 -0.61
C VAL A 229 6.72 15.80 -2.06
N ALA A 230 5.78 16.24 -2.91
CA ALA A 230 5.75 15.87 -4.33
C ALA A 230 7.00 16.37 -5.09
N VAL A 231 7.46 17.58 -4.80
CA VAL A 231 8.71 18.13 -5.37
C VAL A 231 9.92 17.28 -4.95
N ARG A 232 10.00 16.86 -3.68
CA ARG A 232 11.10 16.02 -3.19
C ARG A 232 11.04 14.59 -3.75
N ALA A 233 9.84 14.05 -3.95
CA ALA A 233 9.65 12.75 -4.60
C ALA A 233 9.92 12.77 -6.10
N GLY A 234 9.76 13.93 -6.75
CA GLY A 234 9.89 14.12 -8.20
C GLY A 234 8.65 13.71 -9.00
N ALA A 235 7.72 12.95 -8.39
CA ALA A 235 6.47 12.53 -9.03
C ALA A 235 5.29 12.51 -8.06
N ALA A 236 4.09 12.62 -8.63
CA ALA A 236 2.85 12.52 -7.89
C ALA A 236 1.78 11.72 -8.65
N LEU A 237 1.01 10.94 -7.89
CA LEU A 237 -0.24 10.32 -8.30
C LEU A 237 -1.40 11.11 -7.70
N MET A 238 -2.27 11.67 -8.54
CA MET A 238 -3.42 12.45 -8.10
C MET A 238 -4.57 11.53 -7.71
N VAL A 239 -5.11 11.69 -6.50
CA VAL A 239 -6.32 11.01 -6.06
C VAL A 239 -7.48 12.00 -6.09
N ALA A 240 -8.58 11.59 -6.68
CA ALA A 240 -9.85 12.30 -6.68
C ALA A 240 -10.96 11.37 -6.19
N ARG A 241 -11.99 11.90 -5.57
CA ARG A 241 -13.15 11.12 -5.12
C ARG A 241 -14.38 11.49 -5.92
N GLN A 242 -15.10 10.47 -6.39
CA GLN A 242 -16.33 10.63 -7.14
C GLN A 242 -17.37 11.40 -6.31
N ASN A 243 -18.09 12.30 -6.96
CA ASN A 243 -19.11 13.15 -6.36
C ASN A 243 -18.64 14.06 -5.20
N LYS A 244 -17.32 14.19 -4.98
CA LYS A 244 -16.74 15.04 -3.94
C LYS A 244 -15.69 15.99 -4.47
N SER A 245 -14.79 15.53 -5.31
CA SER A 245 -13.65 16.32 -5.80
C SER A 245 -14.09 17.39 -6.79
N SER A 246 -13.53 18.60 -6.63
CA SER A 246 -13.76 19.72 -7.52
C SER A 246 -12.73 19.73 -8.66
N VAL A 247 -13.20 19.60 -9.90
CA VAL A 247 -12.35 19.63 -11.09
C VAL A 247 -11.48 20.89 -11.17
N PRO A 248 -12.00 22.13 -10.91
CA PRO A 248 -11.16 23.32 -10.87
C PRO A 248 -10.03 23.27 -9.83
N GLN A 249 -10.29 22.72 -8.62
CA GLN A 249 -9.27 22.60 -7.58
C GLN A 249 -8.20 21.59 -7.98
N ILE A 250 -8.60 20.42 -8.53
CA ILE A 250 -7.67 19.41 -9.05
C ILE A 250 -6.80 20.03 -10.15
N SER A 251 -7.40 20.73 -11.12
CA SER A 251 -6.67 21.33 -12.25
C SER A 251 -5.67 22.37 -11.77
N LYS A 252 -6.06 23.26 -10.84
CA LYS A 252 -5.18 24.26 -10.24
C LYS A 252 -4.00 23.61 -9.50
N PHE A 253 -4.28 22.57 -8.70
CA PHE A 253 -3.25 21.85 -7.97
C PHE A 253 -2.29 21.13 -8.92
N ALA A 254 -2.83 20.43 -9.93
CA ALA A 254 -2.04 19.74 -10.94
C ALA A 254 -1.14 20.69 -11.74
N GLN A 255 -1.64 21.89 -12.07
CA GLN A 255 -0.86 22.94 -12.73
C GLN A 255 0.31 23.38 -11.83
N GLY A 256 0.04 23.68 -10.55
CA GLY A 256 1.08 24.07 -9.60
C GLY A 256 2.17 23.01 -9.44
N LEU A 257 1.82 21.73 -9.38
CA LEU A 257 2.80 20.64 -9.32
C LEU A 257 3.71 20.62 -10.57
N ARG A 258 3.13 20.81 -11.77
CA ARG A 258 3.92 20.85 -13.02
C ARG A 258 4.85 22.06 -13.10
N GLU A 259 4.41 23.22 -12.62
CA GLU A 259 5.23 24.43 -12.55
C GLU A 259 6.47 24.26 -11.68
N PHE A 260 6.38 23.42 -10.64
CA PHE A 260 7.52 23.02 -9.80
C PHE A 260 8.29 21.79 -10.32
N GLY A 261 8.05 21.34 -11.56
CA GLY A 261 8.78 20.24 -12.19
C GLY A 261 8.36 18.84 -11.73
N VAL A 262 7.23 18.71 -11.03
CA VAL A 262 6.73 17.39 -10.58
C VAL A 262 6.09 16.65 -11.75
N THR A 263 6.51 15.40 -11.97
CA THR A 263 5.89 14.52 -12.96
C THR A 263 4.57 13.97 -12.42
N LEU A 264 3.44 14.37 -13.02
CA LEU A 264 2.16 13.72 -12.72
C LEU A 264 2.06 12.42 -13.51
N VAL A 265 2.20 11.29 -12.83
CA VAL A 265 2.22 9.95 -13.45
C VAL A 265 0.84 9.42 -13.81
N GLY A 266 -0.21 10.04 -13.27
CA GLY A 266 -1.60 9.68 -13.52
C GLY A 266 -2.55 10.20 -12.46
N SER A 267 -3.80 9.74 -12.54
CA SER A 267 -4.83 10.00 -11.55
C SER A 267 -5.65 8.74 -11.25
N VAL A 268 -6.18 8.68 -10.02
CA VAL A 268 -7.10 7.64 -9.55
C VAL A 268 -8.41 8.31 -9.16
N LEU A 269 -9.50 7.80 -9.68
CA LEU A 269 -10.84 8.16 -9.23
C LEU A 269 -11.30 7.12 -8.21
N ASN A 270 -11.39 7.54 -6.95
CA ASN A 270 -11.91 6.74 -5.85
C ASN A 270 -13.43 6.88 -5.81
N ASP A 271 -14.14 5.76 -5.86
CA ASP A 271 -15.61 5.67 -5.89
C ASP A 271 -16.22 5.22 -4.55
N SER A 272 -15.38 5.04 -3.51
CA SER A 272 -15.74 4.54 -2.17
C SER A 272 -15.82 5.62 -1.11
#